data_5199c8b08fe9e5a1708a1b385a0f9429
#
_entry.id   5199c8b08fe9e5a1708a1b385a0f9429
#
_cell.length_a   1.000
_cell.length_b   1.000
_cell.length_c   1.000
_cell.angle_alpha   90.00
_cell.angle_beta   90.00
_cell.angle_gamma   90.00
#
_symmetry.space_group_name_H-M   'P 1'
#
loop_
_entity.id
_entity.type
_entity.pdbx_description
1 polymer ?
#
loop_
_entity_poly.entity_id
_entity_poly.type
_entity_poly.pdbx_seq_one_letter_code
_entity_poly.pdbx_strand_id
1 'polypeptide(L)'
;MNPSHTGQAVLDGPPSQSESRSMSAASSFKSEFLRTLEARGYIHQITHPEELDTAAQGGPIVAYIGFDATAPSLHVGSLIQIMLLRRLQQAGHKPIVLMGGGTTKVGDPTGKDESRKLLSDADIQANIAGIKTVFSKFLTFGDGPTDAIMVDNDVWLSKFGYVQFLREYGVHFTVNRMLAFDSVKLRLEREQPMTFLEFNYMLMQAVDFLELNRAHGCVLQMGGSDQWGNILNGVELTRRVDQKSAFGLTTPLLATASGAKMGKTAAGAVWLNAEQLSPYDYWQFWRNTEDADVGRFLKLFTDLPLERIAELEALQGAQINEAKKVLADEATRMAHGEEEARKARDAAEKAFEQGALSADLPTFEIASADLDTGVVLAALFADAGLAGSRGEARRLAQGGGLKVNDKAEADANSLITAADLVEGVVKLAAGKKKIVLVKPV
;
A
#
# COMPACT_ATOMS: atom_id res chain seq x y z
N MET A 1 -7.28 -71.40 10.95
CA MET A 1 -6.65 -71.21 9.61
C MET A 1 -6.64 -69.76 9.29
N ASN A 2 -5.44 -69.15 9.36
CA ASN A 2 -5.10 -67.81 8.87
C ASN A 2 -5.08 -67.82 7.34
N PRO A 3 -5.10 -66.69 6.61
CA PRO A 3 -4.16 -65.61 6.79
C PRO A 3 -4.70 -64.17 6.66
N SER A 4 -4.12 -63.32 7.40
CA SER A 4 -3.59 -61.95 7.26
C SER A 4 -3.36 -61.43 5.81
N HIS A 5 -3.87 -60.22 5.53
CA HIS A 5 -3.20 -59.28 4.60
C HIS A 5 -3.32 -57.85 5.14
N THR A 6 -2.20 -57.39 5.63
CA THR A 6 -1.85 -55.98 5.91
C THR A 6 -1.61 -55.27 4.58
N GLY A 7 -2.39 -54.27 4.26
CA GLY A 7 -2.15 -53.32 3.20
C GLY A 7 -1.73 -51.99 3.82
N GLN A 8 -0.45 -51.66 3.73
CA GLN A 8 0.17 -50.38 4.08
C GLN A 8 -0.27 -49.32 3.05
N ALA A 9 -1.01 -48.31 3.48
CA ALA A 9 -1.29 -47.13 2.67
C ALA A 9 -0.06 -46.21 2.71
N VAL A 10 0.54 -46.02 1.56
CA VAL A 10 1.60 -45.05 1.31
C VAL A 10 0.95 -43.66 1.34
N LEU A 11 1.43 -42.83 2.24
CA LEU A 11 1.05 -41.41 2.30
C LEU A 11 1.82 -40.66 1.20
N ASP A 12 1.12 -40.28 0.15
CA ASP A 12 1.64 -39.36 -0.85
C ASP A 12 1.81 -37.96 -0.23
N GLY A 13 3.02 -37.44 -0.31
CA GLY A 13 3.37 -36.09 0.13
C GLY A 13 2.77 -35.02 -0.79
N PRO A 14 2.73 -33.75 -0.34
CA PRO A 14 2.11 -32.68 -1.13
C PRO A 14 2.90 -32.44 -2.42
N PRO A 15 2.20 -32.11 -3.54
CA PRO A 15 2.85 -31.89 -4.83
C PRO A 15 3.74 -30.64 -4.79
N SER A 16 4.94 -30.78 -5.35
CA SER A 16 5.92 -29.72 -5.52
C SER A 16 5.38 -28.62 -6.45
N GLN A 17 5.41 -27.37 -5.97
CA GLN A 17 5.17 -26.19 -6.78
C GLN A 17 6.37 -25.94 -7.69
N SER A 18 6.30 -26.37 -8.93
CA SER A 18 7.09 -25.82 -10.04
C SER A 18 6.51 -26.27 -11.38
N GLU A 19 5.45 -25.63 -11.82
CA GLU A 19 5.13 -25.57 -13.24
C GLU A 19 4.90 -24.11 -13.63
N SER A 20 5.85 -23.61 -14.40
CA SER A 20 5.76 -22.34 -15.12
C SER A 20 4.53 -22.38 -16.04
N ARG A 21 3.45 -21.73 -15.67
CA ARG A 21 2.30 -21.49 -16.56
C ARG A 21 2.70 -20.43 -17.59
N SER A 22 3.08 -20.90 -18.75
CA SER A 22 3.19 -20.12 -19.97
C SER A 22 1.80 -19.81 -20.52
N MET A 23 1.59 -18.53 -20.87
CA MET A 23 0.67 -17.95 -21.85
C MET A 23 -0.81 -18.40 -21.86
N SER A 24 -1.68 -17.41 -21.55
CA SER A 24 -3.01 -17.22 -22.12
C SER A 24 -3.96 -18.43 -22.11
N ALA A 25 -4.34 -18.88 -20.93
CA ALA A 25 -5.67 -19.42 -20.78
C ALA A 25 -6.66 -18.25 -20.85
N ALA A 26 -7.68 -18.32 -21.70
CA ALA A 26 -8.76 -17.33 -21.74
C ALA A 26 -9.33 -17.19 -20.33
N SER A 27 -9.55 -15.94 -19.85
CA SER A 27 -10.13 -15.67 -18.53
C SER A 27 -11.42 -16.47 -18.37
N SER A 28 -11.63 -17.02 -17.18
CA SER A 28 -12.89 -17.70 -16.82
C SER A 28 -14.05 -16.70 -16.67
N PHE A 29 -13.76 -15.42 -16.44
CA PHE A 29 -14.74 -14.35 -16.25
C PHE A 29 -15.18 -13.71 -17.58
N LYS A 30 -16.42 -13.21 -17.58
CA LYS A 30 -17.03 -12.54 -18.74
C LYS A 30 -17.09 -11.03 -18.56
N SER A 31 -17.25 -10.54 -17.30
CA SER A 31 -17.25 -9.11 -17.01
C SER A 31 -15.85 -8.50 -17.23
N GLU A 32 -15.81 -7.29 -17.76
CA GLU A 32 -14.56 -6.56 -17.96
C GLU A 32 -13.82 -6.36 -16.64
N PHE A 33 -14.56 -6.06 -15.59
CA PHE A 33 -14.01 -5.86 -14.24
C PHE A 33 -13.20 -7.07 -13.77
N LEU A 34 -13.83 -8.25 -13.69
CA LEU A 34 -13.14 -9.43 -13.16
C LEU A 34 -12.05 -9.94 -14.09
N ARG A 35 -12.21 -9.84 -15.42
CA ARG A 35 -11.15 -10.15 -16.38
C ARG A 35 -9.92 -9.26 -16.17
N THR A 36 -10.15 -7.95 -15.99
CA THR A 36 -9.06 -7.01 -15.72
C THR A 36 -8.35 -7.33 -14.42
N LEU A 37 -9.10 -7.63 -13.36
CA LEU A 37 -8.52 -7.99 -12.06
C LEU A 37 -7.70 -9.29 -12.14
N GLU A 38 -8.21 -10.31 -12.82
CA GLU A 38 -7.50 -11.58 -13.01
C GLU A 38 -6.21 -11.38 -13.81
N ALA A 39 -6.28 -10.71 -14.94
CA ALA A 39 -5.12 -10.50 -15.83
C ALA A 39 -4.02 -9.65 -15.17
N ARG A 40 -4.39 -8.73 -14.27
CA ARG A 40 -3.46 -7.88 -13.53
C ARG A 40 -2.99 -8.48 -12.20
N GLY A 41 -3.57 -9.60 -11.76
CA GLY A 41 -3.15 -10.30 -10.54
C GLY A 41 -3.71 -9.70 -9.24
N TYR A 42 -4.90 -9.07 -9.28
CA TYR A 42 -5.56 -8.55 -8.09
C TYR A 42 -6.33 -9.62 -7.30
N ILE A 43 -6.74 -10.71 -7.92
CA ILE A 43 -7.64 -11.67 -7.29
C ILE A 43 -6.85 -12.65 -6.41
N HIS A 44 -7.20 -12.69 -5.12
CA HIS A 44 -6.76 -13.72 -4.18
C HIS A 44 -7.91 -14.65 -3.82
N GLN A 45 -9.04 -14.11 -3.37
CA GLN A 45 -10.25 -14.86 -3.03
C GLN A 45 -11.49 -14.08 -3.47
N ILE A 46 -12.53 -14.79 -3.91
CA ILE A 46 -13.86 -14.24 -4.23
C ILE A 46 -14.91 -15.15 -3.63
N THR A 47 -15.94 -14.56 -3.01
CA THR A 47 -17.17 -15.31 -2.70
C THR A 47 -18.05 -15.39 -3.95
N HIS A 48 -18.63 -16.54 -4.23
CA HIS A 48 -19.61 -16.71 -5.32
C HIS A 48 -19.16 -16.05 -6.64
N PRO A 49 -18.03 -16.47 -7.23
CA PRO A 49 -17.41 -15.77 -8.37
C PRO A 49 -18.33 -15.69 -9.60
N GLU A 50 -19.15 -16.70 -9.86
CA GLU A 50 -20.07 -16.74 -11.02
C GLU A 50 -21.21 -15.74 -10.87
N GLU A 51 -21.76 -15.60 -9.66
CA GLU A 51 -22.83 -14.64 -9.37
C GLU A 51 -22.30 -13.20 -9.39
N LEU A 52 -21.11 -12.96 -8.86
CA LEU A 52 -20.45 -11.64 -8.94
C LEU A 52 -20.16 -11.27 -10.39
N ASP A 53 -19.65 -12.21 -11.19
CA ASP A 53 -19.37 -11.99 -12.62
C ASP A 53 -20.67 -11.66 -13.39
N THR A 54 -21.75 -12.38 -13.11
CA THR A 54 -23.06 -12.11 -13.68
C THR A 54 -23.59 -10.74 -13.28
N ALA A 55 -23.46 -10.36 -12.00
CA ALA A 55 -23.89 -9.06 -11.51
C ALA A 55 -23.10 -7.91 -12.19
N ALA A 56 -21.78 -8.08 -12.32
CA ALA A 56 -20.92 -7.08 -12.97
C ALA A 56 -21.14 -6.95 -14.48
N GLN A 57 -21.68 -7.99 -15.16
CA GLN A 57 -22.12 -7.92 -16.55
C GLN A 57 -23.48 -7.23 -16.71
N GLY A 58 -24.35 -7.36 -15.71
CA GLY A 58 -25.72 -6.87 -15.75
C GLY A 58 -25.85 -5.35 -15.68
N GLY A 59 -24.78 -4.64 -15.31
CA GLY A 59 -24.77 -3.18 -15.18
C GLY A 59 -23.80 -2.70 -14.07
N PRO A 60 -23.81 -1.40 -13.78
CA PRO A 60 -22.95 -0.86 -12.73
C PRO A 60 -23.25 -1.46 -11.37
N ILE A 61 -22.28 -2.12 -10.74
CA ILE A 61 -22.35 -2.52 -9.34
C ILE A 61 -21.70 -1.45 -8.45
N VAL A 62 -22.13 -1.41 -7.20
CA VAL A 62 -21.53 -0.56 -6.17
C VAL A 62 -20.64 -1.42 -5.28
N ALA A 63 -19.38 -1.01 -5.11
CA ALA A 63 -18.43 -1.71 -4.26
C ALA A 63 -17.65 -0.74 -3.37
N TYR A 64 -17.15 -1.23 -2.23
CA TYR A 64 -16.41 -0.40 -1.30
C TYR A 64 -15.14 -1.05 -0.76
N ILE A 65 -14.24 -0.19 -0.29
CA ILE A 65 -13.12 -0.52 0.58
C ILE A 65 -13.11 0.45 1.75
N GLY A 66 -12.90 -0.08 2.97
CA GLY A 66 -12.76 0.72 4.19
C GLY A 66 -11.30 1.09 4.47
N PHE A 67 -11.09 2.30 4.99
CA PHE A 67 -9.79 2.84 5.37
C PHE A 67 -9.88 3.52 6.72
N ASP A 68 -9.19 2.98 7.72
CA ASP A 68 -9.04 3.64 9.01
C ASP A 68 -8.17 4.90 8.91
N ALA A 69 -8.62 5.98 9.55
CA ALA A 69 -7.98 7.29 9.51
C ALA A 69 -6.86 7.42 10.56
N THR A 70 -5.88 6.53 10.52
CA THR A 70 -4.79 6.45 11.52
C THR A 70 -3.60 7.38 11.25
N ALA A 71 -3.56 8.04 10.09
CA ALA A 71 -2.54 9.01 9.69
C ALA A 71 -3.12 10.00 8.67
N PRO A 72 -2.50 11.19 8.47
CA PRO A 72 -3.03 12.22 7.56
C PRO A 72 -2.85 11.88 6.07
N SER A 73 -2.22 10.76 5.74
CA SER A 73 -2.03 10.28 4.37
C SER A 73 -2.06 8.76 4.33
N LEU A 74 -2.17 8.20 3.13
CA LEU A 74 -1.96 6.78 2.86
C LEU A 74 -0.54 6.57 2.31
N HIS A 75 -0.04 5.36 2.42
CA HIS A 75 1.27 4.97 1.91
C HIS A 75 1.15 3.89 0.81
N VAL A 76 2.23 3.59 0.13
CA VAL A 76 2.26 2.61 -0.98
C VAL A 76 1.70 1.25 -0.59
N GLY A 77 1.77 0.84 0.70
CA GLY A 77 1.13 -0.38 1.18
C GLY A 77 -0.39 -0.40 1.01
N SER A 78 -1.04 0.77 0.97
CA SER A 78 -2.48 0.90 0.70
C SER A 78 -2.79 1.10 -0.79
N LEU A 79 -1.77 1.31 -1.63
CA LEU A 79 -1.97 1.69 -3.03
C LEU A 79 -2.68 0.61 -3.84
N ILE A 80 -2.46 -0.68 -3.54
CA ILE A 80 -3.16 -1.76 -4.23
C ILE A 80 -4.69 -1.65 -4.05
N GLN A 81 -5.14 -1.26 -2.86
CA GLN A 81 -6.56 -1.08 -2.55
C GLN A 81 -7.14 0.15 -3.28
N ILE A 82 -6.36 1.22 -3.36
CA ILE A 82 -6.74 2.42 -4.14
C ILE A 82 -6.85 2.07 -5.62
N MET A 83 -5.87 1.34 -6.15
CA MET A 83 -5.87 0.89 -7.54
C MET A 83 -7.01 -0.10 -7.84
N LEU A 84 -7.39 -0.94 -6.88
CA LEU A 84 -8.55 -1.83 -7.02
C LEU A 84 -9.85 -1.04 -7.19
N LEU A 85 -10.08 0.03 -6.40
CA LEU A 85 -11.21 0.95 -6.60
C LEU A 85 -11.13 1.69 -7.95
N ARG A 86 -9.92 2.07 -8.39
CA ARG A 86 -9.71 2.66 -9.71
C ARG A 86 -10.09 1.69 -10.83
N ARG A 87 -9.69 0.41 -10.75
CA ARG A 87 -10.10 -0.63 -11.72
C ARG A 87 -11.60 -0.82 -11.76
N LEU A 88 -12.24 -0.81 -10.60
CA LEU A 88 -13.71 -0.85 -10.49
C LEU A 88 -14.36 0.32 -11.25
N GLN A 89 -13.86 1.55 -11.03
CA GLN A 89 -14.39 2.74 -11.69
C GLN A 89 -14.14 2.72 -13.21
N GLN A 90 -12.93 2.34 -13.64
CA GLN A 90 -12.58 2.22 -15.06
C GLN A 90 -13.44 1.20 -15.80
N ALA A 91 -13.87 0.14 -15.12
CA ALA A 91 -14.79 -0.87 -15.67
C ALA A 91 -16.27 -0.43 -15.65
N GLY A 92 -16.57 0.83 -15.33
CA GLY A 92 -17.93 1.37 -15.37
C GLY A 92 -18.77 1.08 -14.13
N HIS A 93 -18.14 0.79 -12.99
CA HIS A 93 -18.82 0.52 -11.71
C HIS A 93 -18.61 1.70 -10.72
N LYS A 94 -19.37 1.72 -9.63
CA LYS A 94 -19.37 2.81 -8.65
C LYS A 94 -18.53 2.47 -7.41
N PRO A 95 -17.38 3.14 -7.19
CA PRO A 95 -16.59 2.96 -5.97
C PRO A 95 -17.15 3.76 -4.79
N ILE A 96 -17.13 3.16 -3.60
CA ILE A 96 -17.28 3.85 -2.33
C ILE A 96 -15.96 3.77 -1.57
N VAL A 97 -15.41 4.90 -1.19
CA VAL A 97 -14.33 5.02 -0.22
C VAL A 97 -14.99 5.17 1.15
N LEU A 98 -14.93 4.13 1.98
CA LEU A 98 -15.45 4.20 3.34
C LEU A 98 -14.34 4.67 4.28
N MET A 99 -14.52 5.84 4.87
CA MET A 99 -13.65 6.33 5.93
C MET A 99 -14.08 5.75 7.27
N GLY A 100 -13.11 5.18 7.96
CA GLY A 100 -13.31 4.58 9.27
C GLY A 100 -13.32 5.59 10.41
N GLY A 101 -14.14 6.66 10.36
CA GLY A 101 -14.21 7.63 11.45
C GLY A 101 -14.62 6.98 12.78
N GLY A 102 -15.61 6.09 12.75
CA GLY A 102 -16.04 5.33 13.92
C GLY A 102 -15.10 4.17 14.25
N THR A 103 -14.69 3.38 13.25
CA THR A 103 -13.82 2.21 13.47
C THR A 103 -12.40 2.60 13.89
N THR A 104 -11.88 3.76 13.49
CA THR A 104 -10.57 4.27 13.95
C THR A 104 -10.54 4.51 15.47
N LYS A 105 -11.69 4.83 16.08
CA LYS A 105 -11.81 4.97 17.55
C LYS A 105 -11.56 3.66 18.29
N VAL A 106 -11.68 2.53 17.60
CA VAL A 106 -11.50 1.16 18.13
C VAL A 106 -10.16 0.58 17.72
N GLY A 107 -9.87 0.60 16.42
CA GLY A 107 -8.65 0.07 15.80
C GLY A 107 -8.76 -1.39 15.39
N ASP A 108 -8.49 -1.66 14.11
CA ASP A 108 -8.46 -3.02 13.55
C ASP A 108 -7.32 -3.84 14.16
N PRO A 109 -7.61 -4.98 14.83
CA PRO A 109 -6.58 -5.86 15.38
C PRO A 109 -5.83 -6.66 14.32
N THR A 110 -6.32 -6.70 13.07
CA THR A 110 -5.79 -7.53 11.99
C THR A 110 -4.32 -7.19 11.69
N GLY A 111 -3.44 -8.20 11.78
CA GLY A 111 -2.01 -8.07 11.49
C GLY A 111 -1.24 -7.15 12.44
N LYS A 112 -1.75 -6.94 13.66
CA LYS A 112 -1.13 -6.14 14.73
C LYS A 112 -0.91 -6.99 15.97
N ASP A 113 0.24 -6.78 16.60
CA ASP A 113 0.61 -7.45 17.85
C ASP A 113 0.32 -6.57 19.09
N GLU A 114 0.09 -5.27 18.89
CA GLU A 114 -0.15 -4.29 19.96
C GLU A 114 -1.42 -3.48 19.68
N SER A 115 -2.10 -3.06 20.75
CA SER A 115 -3.24 -2.15 20.68
C SER A 115 -2.83 -0.79 20.13
N ARG A 116 -3.69 -0.20 19.27
CA ARG A 116 -3.44 1.10 18.68
C ARG A 116 -3.59 2.23 19.71
N LYS A 117 -2.82 3.31 19.53
CA LYS A 117 -3.04 4.56 20.27
C LYS A 117 -4.43 5.10 19.90
N LEU A 118 -5.21 5.41 20.91
CA LEU A 118 -6.50 6.07 20.73
C LEU A 118 -6.28 7.52 20.24
N LEU A 119 -6.93 7.86 19.15
CA LEU A 119 -6.92 9.21 18.56
C LEU A 119 -8.13 10.01 19.03
N SER A 120 -8.00 11.32 19.12
CA SER A 120 -9.16 12.21 19.34
C SER A 120 -10.02 12.32 18.07
N ASP A 121 -11.28 12.71 18.22
CA ASP A 121 -12.18 12.96 17.08
C ASP A 121 -11.61 14.03 16.13
N ALA A 122 -10.95 15.05 16.67
CA ALA A 122 -10.30 16.11 15.88
C ALA A 122 -9.15 15.57 15.05
N ASP A 123 -8.30 14.69 15.61
CA ASP A 123 -7.20 14.03 14.87
C ASP A 123 -7.76 13.15 13.76
N ILE A 124 -8.82 12.38 14.05
CA ILE A 124 -9.47 11.50 13.06
C ILE A 124 -10.01 12.32 11.89
N GLN A 125 -10.73 13.42 12.17
CA GLN A 125 -11.26 14.27 11.10
C GLN A 125 -10.17 14.96 10.28
N ALA A 126 -9.08 15.40 10.91
CA ALA A 126 -7.91 15.93 10.20
C ALA A 126 -7.26 14.87 9.29
N ASN A 127 -7.15 13.64 9.77
CA ASN A 127 -6.62 12.52 8.99
C ASN A 127 -7.54 12.18 7.80
N ILE A 128 -8.86 12.15 8.00
CA ILE A 128 -9.83 11.94 6.92
C ILE A 128 -9.68 13.00 5.83
N ALA A 129 -9.55 14.27 6.21
CA ALA A 129 -9.33 15.35 5.26
C ALA A 129 -8.06 15.16 4.43
N GLY A 130 -6.95 14.77 5.07
CA GLY A 130 -5.68 14.46 4.39
C GLY A 130 -5.79 13.25 3.45
N ILE A 131 -6.44 12.18 3.88
CA ILE A 131 -6.65 10.96 3.07
C ILE A 131 -7.52 11.27 1.85
N LYS A 132 -8.52 12.14 1.97
CA LYS A 132 -9.38 12.55 0.85
C LYS A 132 -8.57 13.12 -0.31
N THR A 133 -7.50 13.88 -0.04
CA THR A 133 -6.62 14.42 -1.08
C THR A 133 -5.88 13.33 -1.84
N VAL A 134 -5.57 12.20 -1.20
CA VAL A 134 -4.97 11.04 -1.87
C VAL A 134 -5.93 10.45 -2.89
N PHE A 135 -7.17 10.14 -2.47
CA PHE A 135 -8.14 9.49 -3.35
C PHE A 135 -8.50 10.31 -4.57
N SER A 136 -8.58 11.64 -4.46
CA SER A 136 -8.89 12.52 -5.59
C SER A 136 -7.85 12.51 -6.71
N LYS A 137 -6.66 11.96 -6.46
CA LYS A 137 -5.62 11.74 -7.49
C LYS A 137 -5.88 10.48 -8.32
N PHE A 138 -6.62 9.51 -7.78
CA PHE A 138 -6.81 8.19 -8.38
C PHE A 138 -8.24 7.92 -8.86
N LEU A 139 -9.23 8.61 -8.27
CA LEU A 139 -10.65 8.41 -8.53
C LEU A 139 -11.31 9.72 -8.93
N THR A 140 -12.30 9.63 -9.80
CA THR A 140 -13.19 10.74 -10.14
C THR A 140 -14.38 10.71 -9.17
N PHE A 141 -14.53 11.77 -8.37
CA PHE A 141 -15.64 11.95 -7.44
C PHE A 141 -16.72 12.85 -8.05
N GLY A 142 -17.98 12.54 -7.77
CA GLY A 142 -19.12 13.31 -8.26
C GLY A 142 -20.46 12.61 -8.05
N ASP A 143 -21.47 13.09 -8.78
CA ASP A 143 -22.84 12.60 -8.67
C ASP A 143 -23.22 11.65 -9.83
N GLY A 144 -22.31 11.37 -10.75
CA GLY A 144 -22.53 10.44 -11.85
C GLY A 144 -22.69 8.98 -11.38
N PRO A 145 -23.24 8.12 -12.25
CA PRO A 145 -23.55 6.74 -11.88
C PRO A 145 -22.32 5.90 -11.55
N THR A 146 -21.14 6.27 -12.03
CA THR A 146 -19.85 5.62 -11.80
C THR A 146 -18.87 6.49 -11.02
N ASP A 147 -19.26 7.72 -10.67
CA ASP A 147 -18.42 8.59 -9.85
C ASP A 147 -18.28 8.02 -8.44
N ALA A 148 -17.08 8.10 -7.91
CA ALA A 148 -16.78 7.67 -6.55
C ALA A 148 -17.50 8.56 -5.54
N ILE A 149 -17.88 7.99 -4.42
CA ILE A 149 -18.32 8.74 -3.24
C ILE A 149 -17.45 8.38 -2.04
N MET A 150 -17.35 9.33 -1.10
CA MET A 150 -16.67 9.10 0.18
C MET A 150 -17.71 9.19 1.30
N VAL A 151 -17.73 8.16 2.14
CA VAL A 151 -18.68 8.02 3.26
C VAL A 151 -17.88 7.79 4.54
N ASP A 152 -18.33 8.34 5.66
CA ASP A 152 -17.74 8.12 6.98
C ASP A 152 -18.64 7.21 7.82
N ASN A 153 -18.12 6.10 8.33
CA ASN A 153 -18.90 5.15 9.12
C ASN A 153 -19.29 5.69 10.52
N ASP A 154 -18.69 6.77 10.99
CA ASP A 154 -19.13 7.42 12.23
C ASP A 154 -20.57 7.94 12.16
N VAL A 155 -21.07 8.21 10.95
CA VAL A 155 -22.45 8.67 10.70
C VAL A 155 -23.51 7.70 11.24
N TRP A 156 -23.24 6.40 11.22
CA TRP A 156 -24.14 5.38 11.77
C TRP A 156 -23.61 4.74 13.04
N LEU A 157 -22.30 4.42 13.15
CA LEU A 157 -21.75 3.73 14.31
C LEU A 157 -21.93 4.53 15.61
N SER A 158 -21.80 5.86 15.57
CA SER A 158 -22.00 6.72 16.75
C SER A 158 -23.45 6.82 17.22
N LYS A 159 -24.42 6.43 16.37
CA LYS A 159 -25.86 6.51 16.71
C LYS A 159 -26.38 5.26 17.40
N PHE A 160 -25.69 4.16 17.31
CA PHE A 160 -26.11 2.91 17.95
C PHE A 160 -25.89 2.94 19.46
N GLY A 161 -26.99 2.76 20.21
CA GLY A 161 -26.89 2.45 21.64
C GLY A 161 -26.30 1.05 21.82
N TYR A 162 -25.41 0.87 22.79
CA TYR A 162 -24.69 -0.39 23.02
C TYR A 162 -25.61 -1.63 23.12
N VAL A 163 -26.68 -1.55 23.92
CA VAL A 163 -27.62 -2.68 24.07
C VAL A 163 -28.41 -2.94 22.80
N GLN A 164 -28.79 -1.86 22.07
CA GLN A 164 -29.46 -1.99 20.79
C GLN A 164 -28.58 -2.68 19.76
N PHE A 165 -27.33 -2.25 19.65
CA PHE A 165 -26.34 -2.88 18.74
C PHE A 165 -26.17 -4.38 18.99
N LEU A 166 -26.05 -4.77 20.26
CA LEU A 166 -25.93 -6.18 20.65
C LEU A 166 -27.18 -6.99 20.31
N ARG A 167 -28.37 -6.41 20.48
CA ARG A 167 -29.64 -7.10 20.20
C ARG A 167 -29.94 -7.22 18.72
N GLU A 168 -29.60 -6.20 17.93
CA GLU A 168 -29.90 -6.17 16.49
C GLU A 168 -28.84 -6.93 15.69
N TYR A 169 -27.57 -6.72 15.99
CA TYR A 169 -26.47 -7.28 15.20
C TYR A 169 -25.70 -8.37 15.93
N GLY A 170 -25.39 -8.20 17.21
CA GLY A 170 -24.59 -9.16 18.00
C GLY A 170 -25.18 -10.58 18.02
N VAL A 171 -26.51 -10.71 17.95
CA VAL A 171 -27.21 -12.01 17.88
C VAL A 171 -26.84 -12.87 16.67
N HIS A 172 -26.32 -12.26 15.62
CA HIS A 172 -25.89 -12.94 14.40
C HIS A 172 -24.47 -13.49 14.44
N PHE A 173 -23.71 -13.19 15.50
CA PHE A 173 -22.33 -13.62 15.70
C PHE A 173 -22.22 -14.58 16.87
N THR A 174 -21.52 -15.68 16.66
CA THR A 174 -21.20 -16.61 17.77
C THR A 174 -19.76 -16.41 18.21
N VAL A 175 -19.51 -16.41 19.51
CA VAL A 175 -18.16 -16.27 20.07
C VAL A 175 -17.20 -17.31 19.49
N ASN A 176 -17.64 -18.57 19.34
CA ASN A 176 -16.81 -19.63 18.77
C ASN A 176 -16.33 -19.30 17.35
N ARG A 177 -17.20 -18.72 16.51
CA ARG A 177 -16.82 -18.29 15.14
C ARG A 177 -15.87 -17.09 15.21
N MET A 178 -16.13 -16.13 16.08
CA MET A 178 -15.26 -14.95 16.23
C MET A 178 -13.85 -15.35 16.69
N LEU A 179 -13.72 -16.32 17.60
CA LEU A 179 -12.42 -16.85 18.06
C LEU A 179 -11.66 -17.63 16.97
N ALA A 180 -12.35 -18.11 15.95
CA ALA A 180 -11.73 -18.87 14.85
C ALA A 180 -11.11 -18.01 13.74
N PHE A 181 -11.37 -16.70 13.72
CA PHE A 181 -10.75 -15.80 12.76
C PHE A 181 -9.25 -15.63 13.01
N ASP A 182 -8.44 -15.61 11.94
CA ASP A 182 -6.99 -15.55 12.05
C ASP A 182 -6.50 -14.33 12.85
N SER A 183 -7.17 -13.18 12.72
CA SER A 183 -6.86 -11.96 13.48
C SER A 183 -6.98 -12.13 14.99
N VAL A 184 -7.89 -13.00 15.45
CA VAL A 184 -8.10 -13.33 16.86
C VAL A 184 -7.25 -14.53 17.27
N LYS A 185 -7.37 -15.63 16.51
CA LYS A 185 -6.73 -16.90 16.78
C LYS A 185 -5.21 -16.76 16.95
N LEU A 186 -4.54 -16.09 16.01
CA LEU A 186 -3.09 -15.90 16.05
C LEU A 186 -2.62 -15.10 17.29
N ARG A 187 -3.40 -14.11 17.74
CA ARG A 187 -3.09 -13.35 18.96
C ARG A 187 -3.26 -14.20 20.22
N LEU A 188 -4.33 -15.00 20.28
CA LEU A 188 -4.55 -15.92 21.41
C LEU A 188 -3.50 -17.02 21.48
N GLU A 189 -3.11 -17.62 20.34
CA GLU A 189 -2.05 -18.61 20.25
C GLU A 189 -0.67 -18.07 20.67
N ARG A 190 -0.43 -16.76 20.45
CA ARG A 190 0.81 -16.07 20.85
C ARG A 190 0.72 -15.50 22.28
N GLU A 191 -0.36 -15.75 23.00
CA GLU A 191 -0.63 -15.20 24.35
C GLU A 191 -0.57 -13.66 24.37
N GLN A 192 -0.88 -13.00 23.23
CA GLN A 192 -0.91 -11.55 23.15
C GLN A 192 -2.27 -11.02 23.59
N PRO A 193 -2.32 -9.96 24.42
CA PRO A 193 -3.57 -9.41 24.89
C PRO A 193 -4.42 -8.84 23.76
N MET A 194 -5.71 -9.14 23.78
CA MET A 194 -6.73 -8.55 22.91
C MET A 194 -7.80 -7.92 23.79
N THR A 195 -8.02 -6.63 23.62
CA THR A 195 -9.07 -5.94 24.37
C THR A 195 -10.44 -6.32 23.84
N PHE A 196 -11.46 -6.22 24.71
CA PHE A 196 -12.86 -6.39 24.29
C PHE A 196 -13.25 -5.39 23.20
N LEU A 197 -12.68 -4.18 23.23
CA LEU A 197 -12.85 -3.15 22.21
C LEU A 197 -12.40 -3.66 20.85
N GLU A 198 -11.15 -4.11 20.71
CA GLU A 198 -10.59 -4.65 19.46
C GLU A 198 -11.36 -5.89 18.98
N PHE A 199 -11.80 -6.76 19.89
CA PHE A 199 -12.57 -7.96 19.57
C PHE A 199 -13.91 -7.64 18.89
N ASN A 200 -14.52 -6.50 19.19
CA ASN A 200 -15.75 -6.04 18.55
C ASN A 200 -15.57 -5.39 17.18
N TYR A 201 -14.34 -5.11 16.75
CA TYR A 201 -14.08 -4.45 15.46
C TYR A 201 -14.77 -5.16 14.30
N MET A 202 -14.69 -6.49 14.24
CA MET A 202 -15.28 -7.30 13.18
C MET A 202 -16.81 -7.17 13.06
N LEU A 203 -17.50 -6.86 14.15
CA LEU A 203 -18.95 -6.62 14.15
C LEU A 203 -19.25 -5.26 13.50
N MET A 204 -18.47 -4.25 13.83
CA MET A 204 -18.64 -2.90 13.28
C MET A 204 -18.41 -2.88 11.78
N GLN A 205 -17.34 -3.52 11.29
CA GLN A 205 -17.08 -3.63 9.86
C GLN A 205 -18.17 -4.43 9.13
N ALA A 206 -18.76 -5.44 9.76
CA ALA A 206 -19.89 -6.16 9.18
C ALA A 206 -21.13 -5.28 9.06
N VAL A 207 -21.39 -4.43 10.06
CA VAL A 207 -22.50 -3.45 10.03
C VAL A 207 -22.24 -2.37 8.99
N ASP A 208 -20.99 -1.96 8.77
CA ASP A 208 -20.64 -1.02 7.68
C ASP A 208 -21.12 -1.55 6.32
N PHE A 209 -20.90 -2.83 6.03
CA PHE A 209 -21.35 -3.40 4.77
C PHE A 209 -22.88 -3.40 4.66
N LEU A 210 -23.57 -3.78 5.74
CA LEU A 210 -25.02 -3.76 5.79
C LEU A 210 -25.59 -2.36 5.56
N GLU A 211 -25.06 -1.36 6.23
CA GLU A 211 -25.51 0.04 6.10
C GLU A 211 -25.20 0.61 4.70
N LEU A 212 -24.03 0.30 4.13
CA LEU A 212 -23.72 0.67 2.75
C LEU A 212 -24.62 -0.03 1.72
N ASN A 213 -24.97 -1.29 1.97
CA ASN A 213 -25.94 -1.99 1.13
C ASN A 213 -27.32 -1.33 1.18
N ARG A 214 -27.80 -0.96 2.37
CA ARG A 214 -29.09 -0.29 2.58
C ARG A 214 -29.13 1.10 1.95
N ALA A 215 -28.09 1.90 2.19
CA ALA A 215 -28.07 3.32 1.79
C ALA A 215 -27.68 3.53 0.31
N HIS A 216 -26.81 2.68 -0.23
CA HIS A 216 -26.19 2.91 -1.53
C HIS A 216 -26.32 1.71 -2.49
N GLY A 217 -26.99 0.64 -2.10
CA GLY A 217 -27.06 -0.60 -2.90
C GLY A 217 -25.70 -1.27 -3.09
N CYS A 218 -24.76 -1.07 -2.15
CA CYS A 218 -23.43 -1.66 -2.21
C CYS A 218 -23.52 -3.19 -2.09
N VAL A 219 -23.02 -3.91 -3.09
CA VAL A 219 -23.10 -5.38 -3.15
C VAL A 219 -21.76 -6.08 -3.01
N LEU A 220 -20.63 -5.35 -3.07
CA LEU A 220 -19.30 -5.93 -3.03
C LEU A 220 -18.42 -5.20 -2.00
N GLN A 221 -17.86 -5.95 -1.05
CA GLN A 221 -16.78 -5.49 -0.19
C GLN A 221 -15.45 -6.02 -0.72
N MET A 222 -14.46 -5.14 -0.83
CA MET A 222 -13.11 -5.50 -1.27
C MET A 222 -12.09 -5.16 -0.19
N GLY A 223 -10.92 -5.86 -0.22
CA GLY A 223 -9.87 -5.62 0.76
C GLY A 223 -8.60 -6.45 0.50
N GLY A 224 -7.64 -6.42 1.41
CA GLY A 224 -6.51 -7.34 1.43
C GLY A 224 -6.91 -8.73 1.92
N SER A 225 -6.11 -9.75 1.66
CA SER A 225 -6.41 -11.12 2.09
C SER A 225 -6.48 -11.27 3.61
N ASP A 226 -5.82 -10.39 4.35
CA ASP A 226 -5.92 -10.28 5.80
C ASP A 226 -7.32 -9.84 6.29
N GLN A 227 -8.12 -9.21 5.43
CA GLN A 227 -9.49 -8.77 5.70
C GLN A 227 -10.57 -9.83 5.39
N TRP A 228 -10.18 -11.02 4.91
CA TRP A 228 -11.15 -12.02 4.45
C TRP A 228 -12.21 -12.39 5.50
N GLY A 229 -11.78 -12.60 6.76
CA GLY A 229 -12.71 -12.89 7.85
C GLY A 229 -13.71 -11.78 8.11
N ASN A 230 -13.25 -10.53 8.14
CA ASN A 230 -14.10 -9.35 8.34
C ASN A 230 -15.10 -9.20 7.18
N ILE A 231 -14.64 -9.39 5.92
CA ILE A 231 -15.48 -9.33 4.72
C ILE A 231 -16.58 -10.38 4.76
N LEU A 232 -16.24 -11.64 5.10
CA LEU A 232 -17.22 -12.72 5.23
C LEU A 232 -18.30 -12.44 6.30
N ASN A 233 -17.93 -11.76 7.38
CA ASN A 233 -18.89 -11.33 8.39
C ASN A 233 -19.92 -10.35 7.83
N GLY A 234 -19.48 -9.38 7.01
CA GLY A 234 -20.37 -8.43 6.36
C GLY A 234 -21.31 -9.09 5.33
N VAL A 235 -20.78 -10.00 4.50
CA VAL A 235 -21.56 -10.81 3.56
C VAL A 235 -22.66 -11.59 4.30
N GLU A 236 -22.29 -12.29 5.37
CA GLU A 236 -23.22 -13.10 6.16
C GLU A 236 -24.26 -12.25 6.91
N LEU A 237 -23.84 -11.11 7.48
CA LEU A 237 -24.76 -10.22 8.19
C LEU A 237 -25.83 -9.67 7.23
N THR A 238 -25.43 -9.20 6.05
CA THR A 238 -26.34 -8.67 5.03
C THR A 238 -27.34 -9.73 4.59
N ARG A 239 -26.88 -10.98 4.37
CA ARG A 239 -27.74 -12.10 4.04
C ARG A 239 -28.73 -12.44 5.15
N ARG A 240 -28.30 -12.44 6.42
CA ARG A 240 -29.13 -12.84 7.57
C ARG A 240 -30.18 -11.81 7.95
N VAL A 241 -29.80 -10.53 7.88
CA VAL A 241 -30.67 -9.43 8.33
C VAL A 241 -31.62 -9.01 7.23
N ASP A 242 -31.11 -8.74 6.02
CA ASP A 242 -31.89 -8.17 4.92
C ASP A 242 -32.21 -9.18 3.81
N GLN A 243 -31.73 -10.43 3.91
CA GLN A 243 -31.92 -11.49 2.91
C GLN A 243 -31.42 -11.08 1.50
N LYS A 244 -30.42 -10.21 1.44
CA LYS A 244 -29.80 -9.74 0.20
C LYS A 244 -28.49 -10.47 -0.07
N SER A 245 -28.20 -10.66 -1.36
CA SER A 245 -26.91 -11.18 -1.82
C SER A 245 -25.85 -10.07 -1.71
N ALA A 246 -24.70 -10.44 -1.17
CA ALA A 246 -23.53 -9.59 -1.07
C ALA A 246 -22.29 -10.42 -1.34
N PHE A 247 -21.22 -9.78 -1.83
CA PHE A 247 -20.01 -10.44 -2.29
C PHE A 247 -18.77 -9.89 -1.59
N GLY A 248 -17.73 -10.71 -1.53
CA GLY A 248 -16.42 -10.34 -1.04
C GLY A 248 -15.32 -10.66 -2.06
N LEU A 249 -14.34 -9.78 -2.18
CA LEU A 249 -13.14 -9.98 -3.00
C LEU A 249 -11.92 -9.52 -2.25
N THR A 250 -10.85 -10.32 -2.26
CA THR A 250 -9.58 -9.91 -1.67
C THR A 250 -8.43 -9.93 -2.66
N THR A 251 -7.48 -9.02 -2.43
CA THR A 251 -6.19 -9.00 -3.11
C THR A 251 -5.13 -9.75 -2.30
N PRO A 252 -4.07 -10.28 -2.94
CA PRO A 252 -2.93 -10.79 -2.19
C PRO A 252 -2.26 -9.68 -1.37
N LEU A 253 -1.69 -10.06 -0.22
CA LEU A 253 -0.81 -9.15 0.52
C LEU A 253 0.48 -8.93 -0.27
N LEU A 254 0.91 -7.66 -0.34
CA LEU A 254 2.09 -7.29 -1.08
C LEU A 254 3.34 -7.40 -0.22
N ALA A 255 4.21 -8.32 -0.60
CA ALA A 255 5.59 -8.36 -0.19
C ALA A 255 6.48 -8.17 -1.43
N THR A 256 7.69 -7.65 -1.25
CA THR A 256 8.72 -7.65 -2.30
C THR A 256 9.23 -9.07 -2.55
N ALA A 257 9.95 -9.29 -3.64
CA ALA A 257 10.55 -10.59 -3.94
C ALA A 257 11.48 -11.09 -2.82
N SER A 258 12.13 -10.18 -2.08
CA SER A 258 12.94 -10.48 -0.89
C SER A 258 12.11 -10.74 0.38
N GLY A 259 10.77 -10.67 0.32
CA GLY A 259 9.86 -10.92 1.46
C GLY A 259 9.61 -9.72 2.38
N ALA A 260 10.15 -8.55 2.07
CA ALA A 260 9.88 -7.34 2.84
C ALA A 260 8.45 -6.83 2.59
N LYS A 261 7.79 -6.29 3.63
CA LYS A 261 6.47 -5.65 3.48
C LYS A 261 6.62 -4.40 2.59
N MET A 262 5.79 -4.32 1.54
CA MET A 262 5.77 -3.17 0.66
C MET A 262 5.30 -1.89 1.39
N GLY A 263 5.90 -0.74 1.02
CA GLY A 263 5.52 0.56 1.55
C GLY A 263 6.19 0.98 2.84
N LYS A 264 7.12 0.17 3.36
CA LYS A 264 8.01 0.56 4.46
C LYS A 264 9.47 0.39 4.04
N THR A 265 10.26 1.42 4.24
CA THR A 265 11.71 1.41 4.04
C THR A 265 12.40 1.62 5.39
N ALA A 266 13.73 1.54 5.43
CA ALA A 266 14.50 1.91 6.62
C ALA A 266 14.27 3.38 7.04
N ALA A 267 13.87 4.24 6.10
CA ALA A 267 13.54 5.65 6.35
C ALA A 267 12.07 5.89 6.76
N GLY A 268 11.24 4.84 6.81
CA GLY A 268 9.83 4.95 7.19
C GLY A 268 8.84 4.56 6.09
N ALA A 269 7.61 5.05 6.19
CA ALA A 269 6.56 4.77 5.22
C ALA A 269 6.76 5.58 3.92
N VAL A 270 6.46 4.95 2.78
CA VAL A 270 6.46 5.62 1.47
C VAL A 270 5.09 6.24 1.24
N TRP A 271 4.97 7.52 1.56
CA TRP A 271 3.72 8.25 1.55
C TRP A 271 3.28 8.65 0.14
N LEU A 272 1.97 8.83 -0.05
CA LEU A 272 1.34 9.22 -1.31
C LEU A 272 1.12 10.74 -1.46
N ASN A 273 1.29 11.50 -0.38
CA ASN A 273 1.20 12.97 -0.41
C ASN A 273 2.60 13.60 -0.39
N ALA A 274 2.77 14.65 -1.18
CA ALA A 274 4.05 15.35 -1.37
C ALA A 274 4.56 16.01 -0.07
N GLU A 275 3.66 16.38 0.84
CA GLU A 275 4.00 16.98 2.14
C GLU A 275 4.73 16.00 3.07
N GLN A 276 4.53 14.68 2.91
CA GLN A 276 5.18 13.64 3.70
C GLN A 276 6.35 12.98 2.99
N LEU A 277 6.35 12.94 1.66
CA LEU A 277 7.41 12.36 0.85
C LEU A 277 7.49 13.07 -0.49
N SER A 278 8.67 13.62 -0.84
CA SER A 278 8.85 14.34 -2.09
C SER A 278 8.53 13.47 -3.32
N PRO A 279 8.03 14.06 -4.44
CA PRO A 279 7.83 13.33 -5.69
C PRO A 279 9.11 12.65 -6.19
N TYR A 280 10.28 13.25 -5.95
CA TYR A 280 11.56 12.66 -6.28
C TYR A 280 11.83 11.37 -5.49
N ASP A 281 11.65 11.38 -4.16
CA ASP A 281 11.87 10.19 -3.33
C ASP A 281 10.84 9.10 -3.62
N TYR A 282 9.59 9.49 -3.92
CA TYR A 282 8.55 8.58 -4.38
C TYR A 282 8.92 7.93 -5.72
N TRP A 283 9.41 8.70 -6.70
CA TRP A 283 9.92 8.18 -7.97
C TRP A 283 11.10 7.23 -7.76
N GLN A 284 12.05 7.60 -6.88
CA GLN A 284 13.21 6.77 -6.54
C GLN A 284 12.82 5.44 -5.88
N PHE A 285 11.78 5.43 -5.06
CA PHE A 285 11.25 4.18 -4.49
C PHE A 285 10.88 3.19 -5.60
N TRP A 286 10.12 3.63 -6.60
CA TRP A 286 9.70 2.78 -7.71
C TRP A 286 10.87 2.42 -8.65
N ARG A 287 11.75 3.36 -8.92
CA ARG A 287 12.97 3.15 -9.72
C ARG A 287 13.89 2.09 -9.12
N ASN A 288 13.84 1.92 -7.79
CA ASN A 288 14.64 0.98 -7.03
C ASN A 288 13.94 -0.37 -6.77
N THR A 289 12.83 -0.63 -7.44
CA THR A 289 12.13 -1.93 -7.40
C THR A 289 13.09 -3.07 -7.76
N GLU A 290 12.98 -4.21 -7.07
CA GLU A 290 13.72 -5.43 -7.40
C GLU A 290 13.32 -5.93 -8.79
N ASP A 291 14.27 -6.48 -9.56
CA ASP A 291 14.02 -6.90 -10.95
C ASP A 291 12.84 -7.88 -11.06
N ALA A 292 12.74 -8.81 -10.12
CA ALA A 292 11.67 -9.81 -10.08
C ALA A 292 10.27 -9.22 -9.81
N ASP A 293 10.18 -8.01 -9.26
CA ASP A 293 8.92 -7.36 -8.93
C ASP A 293 8.40 -6.42 -10.02
N VAL A 294 9.26 -6.03 -10.97
CA VAL A 294 8.94 -4.96 -11.95
C VAL A 294 7.68 -5.26 -12.74
N GLY A 295 7.58 -6.44 -13.33
CA GLY A 295 6.40 -6.83 -14.13
C GLY A 295 5.12 -6.85 -13.30
N ARG A 296 5.18 -7.47 -12.11
CA ARG A 296 4.05 -7.50 -11.18
C ARG A 296 3.60 -6.10 -10.79
N PHE A 297 4.53 -5.18 -10.49
CA PHE A 297 4.19 -3.82 -10.09
C PHE A 297 3.69 -2.97 -11.25
N LEU A 298 4.17 -3.19 -12.48
CA LEU A 298 3.59 -2.58 -13.67
C LEU A 298 2.11 -2.96 -13.83
N LYS A 299 1.75 -4.23 -13.62
CA LYS A 299 0.36 -4.70 -13.67
C LYS A 299 -0.51 -4.08 -12.58
N LEU A 300 -0.01 -3.99 -11.35
CA LEU A 300 -0.78 -3.55 -10.19
C LEU A 300 -0.89 -2.02 -10.10
N PHE A 301 0.18 -1.28 -10.44
CA PHE A 301 0.31 0.13 -10.09
C PHE A 301 0.39 1.09 -11.27
N THR A 302 0.12 0.62 -12.50
CA THR A 302 0.07 1.49 -13.68
C THR A 302 -1.20 1.26 -14.49
N ASP A 303 -1.59 2.25 -15.30
CA ASP A 303 -2.68 2.14 -16.27
C ASP A 303 -2.22 1.64 -17.64
N LEU A 304 -0.98 1.22 -17.77
CA LEU A 304 -0.43 0.73 -19.03
C LEU A 304 -1.24 -0.46 -19.57
N PRO A 305 -1.44 -0.54 -20.90
CA PRO A 305 -2.00 -1.74 -21.54
C PRO A 305 -1.18 -2.98 -21.23
N LEU A 306 -1.83 -4.14 -21.10
CA LEU A 306 -1.16 -5.40 -20.76
C LEU A 306 -0.13 -5.81 -21.82
N GLU A 307 -0.38 -5.49 -23.08
CA GLU A 307 0.54 -5.71 -24.20
C GLU A 307 1.84 -4.93 -23.99
N ARG A 308 1.75 -3.65 -23.59
CA ARG A 308 2.92 -2.83 -23.27
C ARG A 308 3.66 -3.35 -22.05
N ILE A 309 2.94 -3.83 -21.04
CA ILE A 309 3.56 -4.45 -19.86
C ILE A 309 4.31 -5.73 -20.25
N ALA A 310 3.75 -6.56 -21.14
CA ALA A 310 4.41 -7.77 -21.62
C ALA A 310 5.73 -7.47 -22.35
N GLU A 311 5.78 -6.39 -23.17
CA GLU A 311 7.02 -5.92 -23.78
C GLU A 311 8.07 -5.54 -22.73
N LEU A 312 7.66 -4.83 -21.67
CA LEU A 312 8.55 -4.41 -20.61
C LEU A 312 9.01 -5.58 -19.73
N GLU A 313 8.17 -6.58 -19.50
CA GLU A 313 8.52 -7.82 -18.80
C GLU A 313 9.54 -8.70 -19.55
N ALA A 314 9.56 -8.58 -20.88
CA ALA A 314 10.52 -9.30 -21.72
C ALA A 314 11.96 -8.75 -21.66
N LEU A 315 12.16 -7.54 -21.12
CA LEU A 315 13.47 -6.91 -20.97
C LEU A 315 14.32 -7.63 -19.91
N GLN A 316 15.60 -7.86 -20.22
CA GLN A 316 16.52 -8.57 -19.36
C GLN A 316 17.84 -7.82 -19.13
N GLY A 317 18.57 -8.19 -18.08
CA GLY A 317 19.86 -7.59 -17.76
C GLY A 317 19.75 -6.06 -17.59
N ALA A 318 20.65 -5.32 -18.22
CA ALA A 318 20.66 -3.86 -18.11
C ALA A 318 19.39 -3.17 -18.65
N GLN A 319 18.68 -3.81 -19.58
CA GLN A 319 17.47 -3.26 -20.21
C GLN A 319 16.28 -3.20 -19.21
N ILE A 320 16.26 -4.01 -18.16
CA ILE A 320 15.19 -3.96 -17.14
C ILE A 320 15.12 -2.57 -16.45
N ASN A 321 16.22 -1.80 -16.51
CA ASN A 321 16.24 -0.44 -16.00
C ASN A 321 15.26 0.48 -16.73
N GLU A 322 14.97 0.23 -18.02
CA GLU A 322 13.93 0.98 -18.76
C GLU A 322 12.53 0.65 -18.20
N ALA A 323 12.24 -0.63 -17.94
CA ALA A 323 10.97 -1.01 -17.31
C ALA A 323 10.80 -0.37 -15.92
N LYS A 324 11.88 -0.27 -15.15
CA LYS A 324 11.88 0.42 -13.84
C LYS A 324 11.65 1.93 -13.96
N LYS A 325 12.22 2.59 -14.98
CA LYS A 325 11.96 4.01 -15.27
C LYS A 325 10.48 4.20 -15.62
N VAL A 326 9.95 3.39 -16.51
CA VAL A 326 8.53 3.43 -16.90
C VAL A 326 7.62 3.23 -15.68
N LEU A 327 7.92 2.26 -14.81
CA LEU A 327 7.17 2.03 -13.57
C LEU A 327 7.21 3.28 -12.65
N ALA A 328 8.38 3.87 -12.46
CA ALA A 328 8.55 5.06 -11.63
C ALA A 328 7.82 6.28 -12.21
N ASP A 329 7.92 6.49 -13.51
CA ASP A 329 7.22 7.58 -14.22
C ASP A 329 5.70 7.44 -14.08
N GLU A 330 5.15 6.27 -14.39
CA GLU A 330 3.71 6.02 -14.36
C GLU A 330 3.14 6.12 -12.94
N ALA A 331 3.80 5.51 -11.95
CA ALA A 331 3.36 5.57 -10.57
C ALA A 331 3.43 7.00 -10.01
N THR A 332 4.50 7.76 -10.34
CA THR A 332 4.64 9.15 -9.90
C THR A 332 3.67 10.07 -10.62
N ARG A 333 3.44 9.86 -11.92
CA ARG A 333 2.43 10.61 -12.70
C ARG A 333 1.03 10.49 -12.09
N MET A 334 0.64 9.30 -11.66
CA MET A 334 -0.66 9.08 -11.02
C MET A 334 -0.77 9.75 -9.64
N ALA A 335 0.29 9.72 -8.84
CA ALA A 335 0.26 10.23 -7.48
C ALA A 335 0.55 11.73 -7.38
N HIS A 336 1.35 12.30 -8.29
CA HIS A 336 1.87 13.66 -8.19
C HIS A 336 1.69 14.50 -9.47
N GLY A 337 1.19 13.90 -10.55
CA GLY A 337 0.97 14.56 -11.84
C GLY A 337 2.18 14.46 -12.77
N GLU A 338 1.93 14.77 -14.05
CA GLU A 338 2.89 14.64 -15.16
C GLU A 338 4.14 15.49 -14.95
N GLU A 339 3.95 16.74 -14.50
CA GLU A 339 5.07 17.68 -14.34
C GLU A 339 6.04 17.22 -13.25
N GLU A 340 5.54 16.78 -12.11
CA GLU A 340 6.38 16.30 -11.00
C GLU A 340 7.07 14.97 -11.34
N ALA A 341 6.41 14.08 -12.05
CA ALA A 341 7.04 12.85 -12.55
C ALA A 341 8.20 13.15 -13.50
N ARG A 342 8.01 14.10 -14.43
CA ARG A 342 9.07 14.54 -15.34
C ARG A 342 10.24 15.20 -14.60
N LYS A 343 9.97 16.11 -13.66
CA LYS A 343 11.01 16.74 -12.83
C LYS A 343 11.82 15.70 -12.05
N ALA A 344 11.13 14.73 -11.42
CA ALA A 344 11.79 13.68 -10.65
C ALA A 344 12.69 12.80 -11.53
N ARG A 345 12.23 12.42 -12.72
CA ARG A 345 13.03 11.68 -13.69
C ARG A 345 14.25 12.49 -14.16
N ASP A 346 14.03 13.73 -14.62
CA ASP A 346 15.10 14.59 -15.14
C ASP A 346 16.18 14.85 -14.05
N ALA A 347 15.75 15.05 -12.80
CA ALA A 347 16.66 15.19 -11.64
C ALA A 347 17.48 13.92 -11.43
N ALA A 348 16.82 12.74 -11.48
CA ALA A 348 17.47 11.46 -11.31
C ALA A 348 18.49 11.17 -12.43
N GLU A 349 18.14 11.47 -13.68
CA GLU A 349 19.03 11.30 -14.83
C GLU A 349 20.27 12.21 -14.72
N LYS A 350 20.08 13.48 -14.40
CA LYS A 350 21.21 14.40 -14.16
C LYS A 350 22.10 13.95 -13.00
N ALA A 351 21.49 13.47 -11.89
CA ALA A 351 22.23 13.08 -10.72
C ALA A 351 23.02 11.77 -10.89
N PHE A 352 22.45 10.79 -11.59
CA PHE A 352 22.98 9.43 -11.68
C PHE A 352 23.68 9.12 -13.01
N GLU A 353 23.22 9.67 -14.13
CA GLU A 353 23.74 9.39 -15.46
C GLU A 353 24.75 10.45 -15.92
N GLN A 354 24.47 11.72 -15.64
CA GLN A 354 25.29 12.84 -16.11
C GLN A 354 26.19 13.44 -15.02
N GLY A 355 26.01 13.05 -13.73
CA GLY A 355 26.76 13.62 -12.62
C GLY A 355 26.49 15.10 -12.32
N ALA A 356 25.49 15.70 -13.01
CA ALA A 356 25.16 17.11 -12.84
C ALA A 356 24.31 17.36 -11.58
N LEU A 357 24.44 18.54 -11.00
CA LEU A 357 23.58 19.02 -9.93
C LEU A 357 22.21 19.43 -10.48
N SER A 358 21.13 19.09 -9.75
CA SER A 358 19.78 19.49 -10.10
C SER A 358 19.09 20.19 -8.94
N ALA A 359 18.39 21.28 -9.21
CA ALA A 359 17.61 22.02 -8.22
C ALA A 359 16.42 21.21 -7.64
N ASP A 360 16.03 20.13 -8.32
CA ASP A 360 14.90 19.28 -7.92
C ASP A 360 15.30 18.11 -6.99
N LEU A 361 16.59 18.00 -6.62
CA LEU A 361 17.04 17.04 -5.60
C LEU A 361 16.59 17.48 -4.20
N PRO A 362 16.34 16.54 -3.27
CA PRO A 362 16.12 16.87 -1.88
C PRO A 362 17.20 17.81 -1.35
N THR A 363 16.79 18.89 -0.71
CA THR A 363 17.69 19.93 -0.21
C THR A 363 17.67 19.93 1.32
N PHE A 364 18.87 19.97 1.92
CA PHE A 364 19.07 20.18 3.34
C PHE A 364 19.69 21.58 3.53
N GLU A 365 18.99 22.44 4.24
CA GLU A 365 19.48 23.80 4.53
C GLU A 365 20.41 23.80 5.75
N ILE A 366 21.51 24.53 5.64
CA ILE A 366 22.51 24.68 6.72
C ILE A 366 22.90 26.14 6.85
N ALA A 367 23.15 26.62 8.08
CA ALA A 367 23.62 27.97 8.26
C ALA A 367 25.03 28.19 7.60
N SER A 368 25.18 29.26 6.84
CA SER A 368 26.46 29.59 6.18
C SER A 368 27.63 29.61 7.16
N ALA A 369 27.41 30.11 8.39
CA ALA A 369 28.41 30.15 9.46
C ALA A 369 28.93 28.77 9.87
N ASP A 370 28.10 27.71 9.75
CA ASP A 370 28.53 26.35 10.07
C ASP A 370 29.48 25.81 8.99
N LEU A 371 29.26 26.15 7.71
CA LEU A 371 30.16 25.77 6.63
C LEU A 371 31.49 26.57 6.71
N ASP A 372 31.48 27.82 7.19
CA ASP A 372 32.69 28.60 7.40
C ASP A 372 33.60 27.98 8.48
N THR A 373 32.99 27.39 9.51
CA THR A 373 33.71 26.70 10.59
C THR A 373 34.01 25.23 10.28
N GLY A 374 33.32 24.65 9.34
CA GLY A 374 33.40 23.25 8.91
C GLY A 374 32.49 22.31 9.71
N VAL A 375 31.74 21.48 9.03
CA VAL A 375 30.83 20.50 9.59
C VAL A 375 31.38 19.09 9.40
N VAL A 376 31.42 18.30 10.48
CA VAL A 376 31.90 16.91 10.43
C VAL A 376 31.03 16.08 9.50
N LEU A 377 31.65 15.41 8.54
CA LEU A 377 30.97 14.57 7.51
C LEU A 377 29.92 13.66 8.11
N ALA A 378 30.25 12.85 9.12
CA ALA A 378 29.32 11.90 9.72
C ALA A 378 28.11 12.57 10.39
N ALA A 379 28.28 13.78 10.91
CA ALA A 379 27.19 14.58 11.46
C ALA A 379 26.26 15.05 10.32
N LEU A 380 26.84 15.66 9.29
CA LEU A 380 26.11 16.21 8.16
C LEU A 380 25.28 15.14 7.43
N PHE A 381 25.84 13.94 7.23
CA PHE A 381 25.10 12.83 6.62
C PHE A 381 23.93 12.31 7.47
N ALA A 382 24.06 12.33 8.79
CA ALA A 382 22.97 11.97 9.69
C ALA A 382 21.89 13.06 9.73
N ASP A 383 22.29 14.33 9.83
CA ASP A 383 21.39 15.48 9.91
C ASP A 383 20.63 15.70 8.59
N ALA A 384 21.27 15.42 7.44
CA ALA A 384 20.63 15.43 6.11
C ALA A 384 19.80 14.16 5.82
N GLY A 385 19.61 13.24 6.78
CA GLY A 385 18.78 12.05 6.62
C GLY A 385 19.36 10.95 5.70
N LEU A 386 20.62 11.07 5.30
CA LEU A 386 21.31 10.09 4.45
C LEU A 386 21.80 8.86 5.23
N ALA A 387 21.95 8.98 6.55
CA ALA A 387 22.23 7.90 7.47
C ALA A 387 21.33 8.03 8.71
N GLY A 388 20.93 6.93 9.30
CA GLY A 388 20.06 6.92 10.48
C GLY A 388 20.77 7.35 11.77
N SER A 389 22.11 7.45 11.76
CA SER A 389 22.93 7.95 12.86
C SER A 389 24.36 8.27 12.41
N ARG A 390 25.08 9.08 13.22
CA ARG A 390 26.51 9.34 13.02
C ARG A 390 27.36 8.07 13.02
N GLY A 391 26.96 7.06 13.81
CA GLY A 391 27.62 5.74 13.83
C GLY A 391 27.42 4.95 12.53
N GLU A 392 26.24 5.02 11.92
CA GLU A 392 25.98 4.45 10.61
C GLU A 392 26.76 5.17 9.51
N ALA A 393 26.77 6.50 9.52
CA ALA A 393 27.57 7.29 8.58
C ALA A 393 29.06 6.90 8.63
N ARG A 394 29.63 6.69 9.82
CA ARG A 394 31.03 6.23 9.96
C ARG A 394 31.27 4.86 9.31
N ARG A 395 30.36 3.91 9.52
CA ARG A 395 30.48 2.58 8.88
C ARG A 395 30.38 2.67 7.36
N LEU A 396 29.47 3.50 6.85
CA LEU A 396 29.33 3.73 5.41
C LEU A 396 30.56 4.39 4.81
N ALA A 397 31.17 5.38 5.50
CA ALA A 397 32.41 6.02 5.05
C ALA A 397 33.55 5.00 4.93
N GLN A 398 33.79 4.19 5.96
CA GLN A 398 34.80 3.13 5.96
C GLN A 398 34.59 2.09 4.83
N GLY A 399 33.35 1.84 4.45
CA GLY A 399 32.97 0.98 3.33
C GLY A 399 33.02 1.67 1.95
N GLY A 400 33.46 2.93 1.86
CA GLY A 400 33.46 3.72 0.61
C GLY A 400 32.07 4.09 0.09
N GLY A 401 31.06 4.01 0.96
CA GLY A 401 29.66 4.26 0.62
C GLY A 401 29.24 5.71 0.66
N LEU A 402 30.06 6.62 1.22
CA LEU A 402 29.77 8.06 1.25
C LEU A 402 30.52 8.79 0.14
N LYS A 403 29.85 9.76 -0.48
CA LYS A 403 30.45 10.64 -1.48
C LYS A 403 30.09 12.09 -1.23
N VAL A 404 31.07 12.96 -1.43
CA VAL A 404 30.93 14.42 -1.44
C VAL A 404 31.30 14.89 -2.84
N ASN A 405 30.38 15.58 -3.53
CA ASN A 405 30.58 16.04 -4.90
C ASN A 405 31.10 14.91 -5.82
N ASP A 406 30.46 13.73 -5.74
CA ASP A 406 30.76 12.50 -6.47
C ASP A 406 32.08 11.80 -6.14
N LYS A 407 32.93 12.37 -5.26
CA LYS A 407 34.15 11.76 -4.78
C LYS A 407 33.88 10.94 -3.52
N ALA A 408 34.37 9.71 -3.48
CA ALA A 408 34.26 8.87 -2.30
C ALA A 408 35.07 9.49 -1.14
N GLU A 409 34.43 9.57 0.04
CA GLU A 409 35.06 10.07 1.25
C GLU A 409 35.03 8.96 2.31
N ALA A 410 36.23 8.54 2.71
CA ALA A 410 36.41 7.45 3.66
C ALA A 410 36.61 7.94 5.10
N ASP A 411 37.04 9.18 5.29
CA ASP A 411 37.21 9.75 6.63
C ASP A 411 35.89 10.39 7.10
N ALA A 412 35.22 9.70 7.97
CA ALA A 412 33.98 10.18 8.57
C ALA A 412 34.12 11.45 9.44
N ASN A 413 35.35 11.84 9.79
CA ASN A 413 35.64 13.05 10.56
C ASN A 413 36.14 14.21 9.68
N SER A 414 36.25 14.02 8.36
CA SER A 414 36.55 15.12 7.44
C SER A 414 35.55 16.27 7.62
N LEU A 415 36.01 17.49 7.43
CA LEU A 415 35.17 18.67 7.55
C LEU A 415 34.70 19.10 6.17
N ILE A 416 33.39 19.27 6.06
CA ILE A 416 32.75 19.89 4.91
C ILE A 416 32.65 21.38 5.17
N THR A 417 33.18 22.17 4.26
CA THR A 417 33.36 23.63 4.39
C THR A 417 32.77 24.38 3.20
N ALA A 418 32.77 25.69 3.24
CA ALA A 418 32.38 26.53 2.10
C ALA A 418 33.25 26.28 0.84
N ALA A 419 34.46 25.72 0.97
CA ALA A 419 35.30 25.35 -0.17
C ALA A 419 34.78 24.14 -0.95
N ASP A 420 33.88 23.34 -0.37
CA ASP A 420 33.25 22.18 -1.00
C ASP A 420 32.01 22.57 -1.81
N LEU A 421 31.61 23.84 -1.81
CA LEU A 421 30.47 24.31 -2.60
C LEU A 421 30.78 24.24 -4.12
N VAL A 422 29.91 23.58 -4.84
CA VAL A 422 29.89 23.54 -6.32
C VAL A 422 28.54 24.11 -6.77
N GLU A 423 28.56 25.17 -7.56
CA GLU A 423 27.33 25.88 -7.99
C GLU A 423 26.41 26.28 -6.81
N GLY A 424 27.01 26.62 -5.66
CA GLY A 424 26.28 27.09 -4.48
C GLY A 424 25.67 25.98 -3.57
N VAL A 425 25.97 24.71 -3.83
CA VAL A 425 25.55 23.58 -3.01
C VAL A 425 26.66 22.55 -2.82
N VAL A 426 26.55 21.69 -1.79
CA VAL A 426 27.39 20.50 -1.65
C VAL A 426 26.52 19.27 -1.92
N LYS A 427 26.87 18.46 -2.89
CA LYS A 427 26.18 17.21 -3.19
C LYS A 427 26.68 16.09 -2.28
N LEU A 428 25.80 15.54 -1.45
CA LEU A 428 26.06 14.38 -0.61
C LEU A 428 25.36 13.14 -1.19
N ALA A 429 26.05 12.01 -1.25
CA ALA A 429 25.45 10.74 -1.65
C ALA A 429 25.85 9.61 -0.73
N ALA A 430 24.85 8.77 -0.32
CA ALA A 430 25.04 7.54 0.43
C ALA A 430 24.73 6.34 -0.46
N GLY A 431 25.77 5.61 -0.88
CA GLY A 431 25.69 4.57 -1.89
C GLY A 431 25.34 5.12 -3.28
N LYS A 432 24.59 4.35 -4.08
CA LYS A 432 24.23 4.74 -5.44
C LYS A 432 22.86 5.43 -5.55
N LYS A 433 22.11 5.53 -4.45
CA LYS A 433 20.66 5.77 -4.51
C LYS A 433 20.15 6.95 -3.69
N LYS A 434 20.85 7.34 -2.62
CA LYS A 434 20.42 8.44 -1.76
C LYS A 434 21.30 9.65 -2.03
N ILE A 435 20.69 10.75 -2.46
CA ILE A 435 21.38 12.01 -2.76
C ILE A 435 20.63 13.15 -2.11
N VAL A 436 21.36 14.09 -1.51
CA VAL A 436 20.84 15.34 -0.94
C VAL A 436 21.78 16.48 -1.33
N LEU A 437 21.23 17.64 -1.67
CA LEU A 437 21.96 18.87 -1.85
C LEU A 437 21.97 19.66 -0.55
N VAL A 438 23.14 19.94 -0.02
CA VAL A 438 23.31 20.82 1.16
C VAL A 438 23.40 22.25 0.65
N LYS A 439 22.49 23.11 1.05
CA LYS A 439 22.39 24.50 0.62
C LYS A 439 22.64 25.44 1.80
N PRO A 440 23.60 26.36 1.73
CA PRO A 440 23.78 27.39 2.73
C PRO A 440 22.62 28.40 2.70
N VAL A 441 22.16 28.80 3.87
CA VAL A 441 21.13 29.80 4.09
C VAL A 441 21.65 30.89 5.08
#